data_3298d6bd0872257815e2baafffa444a3
#
_entry.id   3298d6bd0872257815e2baafffa444a3
#
_cell.length_a   1.000
_cell.length_b   1.000
_cell.length_c   1.000
_cell.angle_alpha   90.00
_cell.angle_beta   90.00
_cell.angle_gamma   90.00
#
_symmetry.space_group_name_H-M   'P 1'
#
loop_
_entity.id
_entity.type
_entity.pdbx_description
1 polymer ?
#
loop_
_entity_poly.entity_id
_entity_poly.type
_entity_poly.pdbx_seq_one_letter_code
_entity_poly.pdbx_strand_id
1 'polypeptide(L)'
;MRLGYFIRLGDKTSCGGTVLGGERGVTLLGVPRSREGDRVSCGKSTGEFHIVGGVDQLKSNGRRVAGSLDSTSSCQCNALLIPSSFSTQYESVRQIKPRPSVLPRPDTALNCGHPDQLLSITTYLASEINGNVRHPTIARIGQLNRYDASRAMLTYKALPWHARWWTRDPRVVAKACKDEAVALWVEQMDDNREWNYRAKVAQLQDSSWHKQGRYLYHVGLWAGIHYGYLGMAAGFRPGVLVDGIDKHTSLEQRRTLRHWRTPADRLAINIGVELYKRYPEGVVTGKALLSVILAADPQSWGAGRREHRCGSRLRQPGASVHALASYPQRVPTM
;
A
#
# COMPACT_ATOMS: atom_id res chain seq x y z
N MET A 1 9.11 15.58 -8.10
CA MET A 1 9.46 14.39 -8.87
C MET A 1 8.49 13.28 -8.48
N ARG A 2 8.02 12.47 -9.41
CA ARG A 2 7.10 11.35 -9.13
C ARG A 2 7.85 10.04 -9.31
N LEU A 3 7.70 9.11 -8.35
CA LEU A 3 8.28 7.78 -8.43
C LEU A 3 7.32 6.85 -9.18
N GLY A 4 7.79 6.30 -10.31
CA GLY A 4 7.14 5.25 -11.07
C GLY A 4 7.83 3.91 -10.88
N TYR A 5 7.16 2.84 -11.31
CA TYR A 5 7.67 1.48 -11.25
C TYR A 5 7.71 0.87 -12.64
N PHE A 6 8.71 0.03 -12.89
CA PHE A 6 8.82 -0.63 -14.18
C PHE A 6 7.76 -1.70 -14.35
N ILE A 7 7.27 -1.83 -15.58
CA ILE A 7 6.28 -2.81 -15.99
C ILE A 7 6.98 -4.06 -16.53
N ARG A 8 6.40 -5.21 -16.24
CA ARG A 8 6.91 -6.51 -16.64
C ARG A 8 5.81 -7.41 -17.20
N LEU A 9 6.23 -8.50 -17.86
CA LEU A 9 5.32 -9.52 -18.38
C LEU A 9 4.38 -10.03 -17.26
N GLY A 10 3.09 -10.12 -17.56
CA GLY A 10 2.06 -10.57 -16.62
C GLY A 10 1.44 -9.46 -15.76
N ASP A 11 1.97 -8.25 -15.78
CA ASP A 11 1.38 -7.11 -15.09
C ASP A 11 -0.03 -6.80 -15.60
N LYS A 12 -0.89 -6.30 -14.72
CA LYS A 12 -2.29 -6.04 -15.03
C LYS A 12 -2.50 -4.65 -15.61
N THR A 13 -3.65 -4.47 -16.26
CA THR A 13 -4.11 -3.16 -16.71
C THR A 13 -5.33 -2.69 -15.92
N SER A 14 -5.55 -1.40 -15.84
CA SER A 14 -6.71 -0.83 -15.12
C SER A 14 -8.08 -1.21 -15.72
N CYS A 15 -8.11 -1.74 -16.94
CA CYS A 15 -9.32 -2.26 -17.57
C CYS A 15 -9.50 -3.78 -17.45
N GLY A 16 -8.66 -4.46 -16.67
CA GLY A 16 -8.72 -5.92 -16.45
C GLY A 16 -7.91 -6.76 -17.42
N GLY A 17 -7.14 -6.14 -18.33
CA GLY A 17 -6.22 -6.82 -19.23
C GLY A 17 -4.89 -7.21 -18.55
N THR A 18 -3.96 -7.75 -19.35
CA THR A 18 -2.66 -8.23 -18.89
C THR A 18 -1.57 -7.90 -19.91
N VAL A 19 -0.38 -7.54 -19.45
CA VAL A 19 0.82 -7.35 -20.28
C VAL A 19 1.31 -8.71 -20.79
N LEU A 20 1.37 -8.87 -22.10
CA LEU A 20 1.65 -10.14 -22.77
C LEU A 20 3.05 -10.19 -23.40
N GLY A 21 3.78 -9.08 -23.41
CA GLY A 21 5.12 -8.96 -23.96
C GLY A 21 6.13 -8.48 -22.95
N GLY A 22 7.40 -8.89 -23.15
CA GLY A 22 8.54 -8.44 -22.37
C GLY A 22 9.84 -8.93 -22.96
N GLU A 23 10.93 -8.22 -22.68
CA GLU A 23 12.28 -8.54 -23.15
C GLU A 23 12.90 -9.66 -22.33
N ARG A 24 13.16 -10.80 -22.96
CA ARG A 24 13.69 -11.99 -22.29
C ARG A 24 15.11 -11.81 -21.75
N GLY A 25 15.91 -10.94 -22.36
CA GLY A 25 17.29 -10.66 -21.94
C GLY A 25 17.41 -9.77 -20.71
N VAL A 26 16.33 -9.07 -20.31
CA VAL A 26 16.34 -8.17 -19.16
C VAL A 26 15.16 -8.48 -18.25
N THR A 27 15.45 -9.00 -17.08
CA THR A 27 14.42 -9.43 -16.13
C THR A 27 14.41 -8.57 -14.87
N LEU A 28 13.23 -8.42 -14.27
CA LEU A 28 13.01 -7.87 -12.95
C LEU A 28 12.49 -8.97 -12.03
N LEU A 29 13.31 -9.40 -11.07
CA LEU A 29 12.98 -10.55 -10.20
C LEU A 29 12.63 -11.81 -10.99
N GLY A 30 13.41 -12.09 -12.06
CA GLY A 30 13.21 -13.27 -12.92
C GLY A 30 12.06 -13.16 -13.94
N VAL A 31 11.33 -12.04 -13.99
CA VAL A 31 10.24 -11.81 -14.96
C VAL A 31 10.70 -10.81 -16.01
N PRO A 32 10.48 -11.09 -17.33
CA PRO A 32 10.85 -10.19 -18.42
C PRO A 32 10.28 -8.79 -18.27
N ARG A 33 11.12 -7.77 -18.43
CA ARG A 33 10.74 -6.38 -18.36
C ARG A 33 10.09 -5.94 -19.68
N SER A 34 8.98 -5.22 -19.60
CA SER A 34 8.23 -4.78 -20.76
C SER A 34 8.69 -3.43 -21.28
N ARG A 35 8.43 -3.18 -22.55
CA ARG A 35 8.84 -1.99 -23.29
C ARG A 35 7.68 -1.41 -24.08
N GLU A 36 7.84 -0.19 -24.53
CA GLU A 36 6.94 0.42 -25.51
C GLU A 36 6.77 -0.50 -26.73
N GLY A 37 5.51 -0.67 -27.19
CA GLY A 37 5.14 -1.54 -28.29
C GLY A 37 5.03 -3.03 -27.92
N ASP A 38 5.30 -3.46 -26.70
CA ASP A 38 5.04 -4.83 -26.27
C ASP A 38 3.53 -5.08 -26.15
N ARG A 39 3.11 -6.32 -26.40
CA ARG A 39 1.69 -6.70 -26.47
C ARG A 39 1.02 -6.61 -25.10
N VAL A 40 -0.23 -6.17 -25.09
CA VAL A 40 -1.08 -6.09 -23.91
C VAL A 40 -2.52 -6.44 -24.28
N SER A 41 -3.24 -7.17 -23.45
CA SER A 41 -4.66 -7.45 -23.63
C SER A 41 -5.54 -6.37 -22.99
N CYS A 42 -6.78 -6.28 -23.45
CA CYS A 42 -7.81 -5.46 -22.83
C CYS A 42 -8.84 -6.36 -22.13
N GLY A 43 -9.29 -6.00 -20.93
CA GLY A 43 -10.34 -6.76 -20.23
C GLY A 43 -11.75 -6.44 -20.68
N LYS A 44 -11.93 -5.44 -21.57
CA LYS A 44 -13.26 -4.98 -22.03
C LYS A 44 -13.51 -5.17 -23.51
N SER A 45 -12.46 -5.39 -24.30
CA SER A 45 -12.55 -5.58 -25.75
C SER A 45 -11.53 -6.63 -26.22
N THR A 46 -11.89 -7.36 -27.27
CA THR A 46 -11.00 -8.28 -27.98
C THR A 46 -10.19 -7.49 -29.00
N GLY A 47 -8.92 -7.86 -29.19
CA GLY A 47 -8.03 -7.23 -30.18
C GLY A 47 -6.56 -7.29 -29.76
N GLU A 48 -5.68 -6.89 -30.66
CA GLU A 48 -4.26 -6.70 -30.37
C GLU A 48 -4.01 -5.27 -29.95
N PHE A 49 -3.49 -5.12 -28.74
CA PHE A 49 -3.12 -3.83 -28.18
C PHE A 49 -1.65 -3.85 -27.76
N HIS A 50 -1.06 -2.67 -27.70
CA HIS A 50 0.36 -2.51 -27.40
C HIS A 50 0.56 -1.45 -26.31
N ILE A 51 1.69 -1.52 -25.65
CA ILE A 51 2.12 -0.50 -24.69
C ILE A 51 2.52 0.76 -25.47
N VAL A 52 1.94 1.88 -25.11
CA VAL A 52 2.19 3.22 -25.67
C VAL A 52 2.94 4.05 -24.64
N GLY A 53 4.06 4.66 -25.04
CA GLY A 53 4.91 5.44 -24.17
C GLY A 53 5.86 4.60 -23.32
N GLY A 54 6.76 5.27 -22.64
CA GLY A 54 7.78 4.66 -21.79
C GLY A 54 8.62 5.71 -21.10
N VAL A 55 9.53 5.25 -20.25
CA VAL A 55 10.49 6.09 -19.52
C VAL A 55 11.51 6.69 -20.50
N ASP A 56 11.45 8.00 -20.70
CA ASP A 56 12.21 8.68 -21.76
C ASP A 56 13.75 8.49 -21.61
N GLN A 57 14.23 8.41 -20.38
CA GLN A 57 15.65 8.29 -20.08
C GLN A 57 16.18 6.85 -20.15
N LEU A 58 15.30 5.85 -20.30
CA LEU A 58 15.68 4.45 -20.24
C LEU A 58 15.19 3.69 -21.47
N LYS A 59 16.13 3.31 -22.33
CA LYS A 59 15.88 2.48 -23.51
C LYS A 59 16.52 1.10 -23.35
N SER A 60 15.88 0.10 -23.92
CA SER A 60 16.39 -1.26 -24.04
C SER A 60 16.15 -1.74 -25.47
N ASN A 61 17.21 -2.08 -26.20
CA ASN A 61 17.16 -2.43 -27.62
C ASN A 61 16.38 -1.39 -28.46
N GLY A 62 16.71 -0.10 -28.25
CA GLY A 62 16.13 1.02 -29.01
C GLY A 62 14.71 1.43 -28.61
N ARG A 63 14.01 0.65 -27.78
CA ARG A 63 12.63 0.90 -27.33
C ARG A 63 12.62 1.41 -25.88
N ARG A 64 11.74 2.36 -25.57
CA ARG A 64 11.62 2.85 -24.20
C ARG A 64 11.10 1.77 -23.25
N VAL A 65 11.65 1.72 -22.06
CA VAL A 65 11.18 0.78 -21.03
C VAL A 65 9.83 1.22 -20.52
N ALA A 66 8.90 0.28 -20.37
CA ALA A 66 7.56 0.58 -19.87
C ALA A 66 7.57 0.91 -18.38
N GLY A 67 6.87 1.98 -18.00
CA GLY A 67 6.76 2.48 -16.64
C GLY A 67 5.32 2.81 -16.25
N SER A 68 4.99 2.63 -14.99
CA SER A 68 3.63 2.83 -14.47
C SER A 68 3.08 4.26 -14.60
N LEU A 69 3.97 5.26 -14.72
CA LEU A 69 3.60 6.68 -14.88
C LEU A 69 3.70 7.16 -16.33
N ASP A 70 4.49 6.47 -17.17
CA ASP A 70 4.88 6.94 -18.50
C ASP A 70 4.35 6.06 -19.63
N SER A 71 3.60 4.99 -19.29
CA SER A 71 3.05 4.05 -20.27
C SER A 71 1.56 3.77 -20.05
N THR A 72 0.84 3.57 -21.16
CA THR A 72 -0.56 3.15 -21.18
C THR A 72 -0.78 2.04 -22.21
N SER A 73 -1.94 1.40 -22.20
CA SER A 73 -2.35 0.49 -23.28
C SER A 73 -2.99 1.28 -24.43
N SER A 74 -2.76 0.87 -25.67
CA SER A 74 -3.38 1.44 -26.87
C SER A 74 -4.85 1.09 -27.03
N CYS A 75 -5.45 0.30 -26.14
CA CYS A 75 -6.88 -0.02 -26.19
C CYS A 75 -7.73 1.24 -25.97
N GLN A 76 -8.99 1.21 -26.40
CA GLN A 76 -9.94 2.33 -26.25
C GLN A 76 -10.09 2.79 -24.78
N CYS A 77 -9.81 1.91 -23.80
CA CYS A 77 -9.82 2.26 -22.38
C CYS A 77 -8.65 3.16 -21.99
N ASN A 78 -7.62 3.30 -22.83
CA ASN A 78 -6.38 4.01 -22.50
C ASN A 78 -5.80 3.56 -21.14
N ALA A 79 -5.83 2.24 -20.93
CA ALA A 79 -5.65 1.64 -19.61
C ALA A 79 -4.25 1.85 -19.06
N LEU A 80 -4.17 2.20 -17.78
CA LEU A 80 -2.91 2.28 -17.05
C LEU A 80 -2.33 0.88 -16.84
N LEU A 81 -1.01 0.77 -16.85
CA LEU A 81 -0.30 -0.45 -16.53
C LEU A 81 -0.03 -0.48 -15.02
N ILE A 82 -0.43 -1.57 -14.38
CA ILE A 82 -0.37 -1.74 -12.92
C ILE A 82 0.82 -2.65 -12.62
N PRO A 83 1.91 -2.11 -12.02
CA PRO A 83 3.09 -2.90 -11.71
C PRO A 83 2.77 -3.95 -10.65
N SER A 84 3.22 -5.18 -10.84
CA SER A 84 3.12 -6.24 -9.85
C SER A 84 4.34 -6.31 -8.93
N SER A 85 5.40 -5.52 -9.21
CA SER A 85 6.58 -5.37 -8.37
C SER A 85 6.93 -3.91 -8.18
N PHE A 86 7.33 -3.57 -6.95
CA PHE A 86 7.70 -2.22 -6.53
C PHE A 86 9.16 -2.15 -6.09
N SER A 87 9.93 -3.21 -6.36
CA SER A 87 11.34 -3.30 -5.97
C SER A 87 12.26 -2.42 -6.79
N THR A 88 11.86 -2.07 -8.01
CA THR A 88 12.64 -1.23 -8.91
C THR A 88 11.81 -0.04 -9.37
N GLN A 89 12.25 1.15 -9.03
CA GLN A 89 11.56 2.41 -9.28
C GLN A 89 12.39 3.33 -10.17
N TYR A 90 11.72 4.30 -10.79
CA TYR A 90 12.35 5.35 -11.57
C TYR A 90 11.69 6.70 -11.24
N GLU A 91 12.43 7.78 -11.46
CA GLU A 91 11.87 9.12 -11.38
C GLU A 91 11.31 9.55 -12.73
N SER A 92 9.99 9.84 -12.79
CA SER A 92 9.38 10.39 -13.99
C SER A 92 9.64 11.89 -14.06
N VAL A 93 10.27 12.32 -15.15
CA VAL A 93 10.51 13.75 -15.47
C VAL A 93 9.35 14.33 -16.28
N ARG A 94 8.44 13.49 -16.76
CA ARG A 94 7.26 13.96 -17.48
C ARG A 94 6.46 14.90 -16.58
N GLN A 95 6.55 16.19 -16.86
CA GLN A 95 5.49 17.10 -16.47
C GLN A 95 4.24 16.62 -17.22
N ILE A 96 3.35 15.95 -16.50
CA ILE A 96 1.99 15.79 -17.01
C ILE A 96 1.51 17.22 -17.18
N LYS A 97 1.42 17.71 -18.46
CA LYS A 97 0.59 18.90 -18.73
C LYS A 97 -0.70 18.60 -17.97
N PRO A 98 -1.11 19.43 -17.03
CA PRO A 98 -2.37 19.21 -16.37
C PRO A 98 -3.36 19.07 -17.53
N ARG A 99 -3.92 17.89 -17.68
CA ARG A 99 -5.10 17.72 -18.52
C ARG A 99 -5.97 18.88 -18.08
N PRO A 100 -6.41 19.80 -18.99
CA PRO A 100 -7.26 20.88 -18.56
C PRO A 100 -8.28 20.19 -17.68
N SER A 101 -8.26 20.52 -16.41
CA SER A 101 -9.28 20.05 -15.50
C SER A 101 -10.53 20.57 -16.16
N VAL A 102 -11.21 19.71 -16.92
CA VAL A 102 -12.65 19.83 -16.98
C VAL A 102 -12.97 19.80 -15.51
N LEU A 103 -13.04 21.01 -14.93
CA LEU A 103 -13.70 21.20 -13.65
C LEU A 103 -14.92 20.34 -13.80
N PRO A 104 -15.08 19.24 -13.02
CA PRO A 104 -16.30 18.50 -13.09
C PRO A 104 -17.32 19.62 -13.01
N ARG A 105 -18.15 19.75 -14.09
CA ARG A 105 -19.34 20.59 -14.00
C ARG A 105 -19.79 20.42 -12.58
N PRO A 106 -20.14 21.47 -11.82
CA PRO A 106 -20.80 21.24 -10.57
C PRO A 106 -21.98 20.37 -10.95
N ASP A 107 -21.71 19.04 -10.98
CA ASP A 107 -22.75 18.04 -11.00
C ASP A 107 -23.63 18.58 -9.89
N THR A 108 -24.85 18.92 -10.22
CA THR A 108 -25.91 19.18 -9.28
C THR A 108 -25.69 18.17 -8.18
N ALA A 109 -24.94 18.60 -7.16
CA ALA A 109 -24.49 17.74 -6.10
C ALA A 109 -25.76 17.09 -5.61
N LEU A 110 -25.88 15.79 -5.87
CA LEU A 110 -26.94 15.02 -5.25
C LEU A 110 -26.86 15.44 -3.79
N ASN A 111 -27.84 16.22 -3.32
CA ASN A 111 -27.88 16.74 -1.97
C ASN A 111 -27.98 15.53 -1.04
N CYS A 112 -26.83 14.86 -0.88
CA CYS A 112 -26.69 13.68 -0.07
C CYS A 112 -26.48 14.17 1.36
N GLY A 113 -27.50 14.06 2.21
CA GLY A 113 -27.42 14.37 3.62
C GLY A 113 -26.50 13.47 4.45
N HIS A 114 -25.85 12.47 3.82
CA HIS A 114 -24.91 11.60 4.54
C HIS A 114 -23.59 12.35 4.80
N PRO A 115 -23.13 12.40 6.07
CA PRO A 115 -21.91 13.12 6.43
C PRO A 115 -20.65 12.47 5.87
N ASP A 116 -19.62 13.27 5.64
CA ASP A 116 -18.29 12.79 5.31
C ASP A 116 -17.59 12.26 6.58
N GLN A 117 -17.00 11.08 6.49
CA GLN A 117 -16.50 10.32 7.65
C GLN A 117 -14.96 10.23 7.68
N LEU A 118 -14.29 10.50 6.54
CA LEU A 118 -12.87 10.24 6.46
C LEU A 118 -12.02 11.07 7.40
N LEU A 119 -12.40 12.31 7.69
CA LEU A 119 -11.61 13.16 8.59
C LEU A 119 -11.55 12.58 10.01
N SER A 120 -12.66 12.07 10.53
CA SER A 120 -12.68 11.43 11.85
C SER A 120 -11.85 10.16 11.89
N ILE A 121 -11.96 9.32 10.86
CA ILE A 121 -11.21 8.08 10.74
C ILE A 121 -9.70 8.35 10.58
N THR A 122 -9.33 9.30 9.72
CA THR A 122 -7.92 9.65 9.53
C THR A 122 -7.33 10.32 10.77
N THR A 123 -8.12 11.04 11.55
CA THR A 123 -7.67 11.59 12.83
C THR A 123 -7.40 10.49 13.85
N TYR A 124 -8.31 9.52 13.97
CA TYR A 124 -8.10 8.33 14.78
C TYR A 124 -6.87 7.54 14.34
N LEU A 125 -6.77 7.23 13.04
CA LEU A 125 -5.64 6.46 12.50
C LEU A 125 -4.29 7.17 12.68
N ALA A 126 -4.26 8.49 12.53
CA ALA A 126 -3.07 9.29 12.78
C ALA A 126 -2.62 9.22 14.25
N SER A 127 -3.58 9.26 15.20
CA SER A 127 -3.30 9.08 16.63
C SER A 127 -2.67 7.71 16.91
N GLU A 128 -3.21 6.65 16.34
CA GLU A 128 -2.70 5.29 16.47
C GLU A 128 -1.29 5.14 15.85
N ILE A 129 -1.07 5.71 14.66
CA ILE A 129 0.25 5.74 14.01
C ILE A 129 1.27 6.43 14.92
N ASN A 130 0.93 7.60 15.46
CA ASN A 130 1.83 8.38 16.32
C ASN A 130 2.15 7.68 17.66
N GLY A 131 1.21 6.92 18.19
CA GLY A 131 1.41 6.09 19.38
C GLY A 131 2.31 4.88 19.06
N ASN A 132 1.93 4.12 18.03
CA ASN A 132 2.53 2.84 17.72
C ASN A 132 3.95 2.95 17.11
N VAL A 133 4.29 4.05 16.44
CA VAL A 133 5.66 4.26 15.93
C VAL A 133 6.72 4.24 17.04
N ARG A 134 6.32 4.62 18.26
CA ARG A 134 7.19 4.62 19.45
C ARG A 134 7.14 3.31 20.25
N HIS A 135 6.35 2.35 19.81
CA HIS A 135 6.21 1.09 20.52
C HIS A 135 7.56 0.32 20.60
N PRO A 136 7.92 -0.27 21.75
CA PRO A 136 9.19 -0.98 21.93
C PRO A 136 9.44 -2.07 20.88
N THR A 137 8.40 -2.76 20.44
CA THR A 137 8.48 -3.78 19.38
C THR A 137 8.95 -3.19 18.06
N ILE A 138 8.49 -1.99 17.67
CA ILE A 138 8.98 -1.31 16.45
C ILE A 138 10.47 -1.01 16.56
N ALA A 139 10.91 -0.50 17.71
CA ALA A 139 12.33 -0.24 17.96
C ALA A 139 13.16 -1.53 17.87
N ARG A 140 12.68 -2.63 18.47
CA ARG A 140 13.33 -3.95 18.43
C ARG A 140 13.44 -4.48 17.00
N ILE A 141 12.36 -4.50 16.25
CA ILE A 141 12.34 -4.91 14.84
C ILE A 141 13.31 -4.04 14.02
N GLY A 142 13.30 -2.73 14.25
CA GLY A 142 14.22 -1.81 13.60
C GLY A 142 15.70 -2.09 13.91
N GLN A 143 16.05 -2.49 15.13
CA GLN A 143 17.41 -2.94 15.49
C GLN A 143 17.80 -4.20 14.71
N LEU A 144 16.91 -5.19 14.64
CA LEU A 144 17.14 -6.44 13.92
C LEU A 144 17.33 -6.21 12.43
N ASN A 145 16.50 -5.35 11.82
CA ASN A 145 16.57 -5.02 10.40
C ASN A 145 17.80 -4.18 10.02
N ARG A 146 18.40 -3.47 10.99
CA ARG A 146 19.64 -2.70 10.79
C ARG A 146 20.92 -3.51 10.95
N TYR A 147 20.85 -4.80 11.27
CA TYR A 147 22.04 -5.62 11.37
C TYR A 147 22.83 -5.64 10.06
N ASP A 148 24.05 -5.12 10.08
CA ASP A 148 24.95 -5.06 8.94
C ASP A 148 25.86 -6.28 8.88
N ALA A 149 25.41 -7.29 8.14
CA ALA A 149 26.18 -8.52 7.93
C ALA A 149 27.51 -8.27 7.19
N SER A 150 27.58 -7.26 6.32
CA SER A 150 28.79 -6.96 5.55
C SER A 150 29.86 -6.39 6.45
N ARG A 151 29.53 -5.45 7.31
CA ARG A 151 30.44 -4.89 8.31
C ARG A 151 30.87 -5.94 9.32
N ALA A 152 29.93 -6.73 9.84
CA ALA A 152 30.24 -7.82 10.77
C ALA A 152 31.16 -8.88 10.14
N MET A 153 31.00 -9.16 8.83
CA MET A 153 31.84 -10.10 8.11
C MET A 153 33.30 -9.62 7.99
N LEU A 154 33.54 -8.32 7.84
CA LEU A 154 34.91 -7.77 7.83
C LEU A 154 35.62 -8.06 9.15
N THR A 155 34.93 -7.78 10.26
CA THR A 155 35.48 -8.08 11.62
C THR A 155 35.69 -9.58 11.81
N TYR A 156 34.73 -10.42 11.40
CA TYR A 156 34.81 -11.86 11.48
C TYR A 156 36.00 -12.44 10.71
N LYS A 157 36.26 -11.95 9.49
CA LYS A 157 37.40 -12.39 8.69
C LYS A 157 38.76 -11.97 9.27
N ALA A 158 38.82 -10.88 10.03
CA ALA A 158 40.01 -10.41 10.68
C ALA A 158 40.36 -11.23 11.93
N LEU A 159 39.44 -12.04 12.47
CA LEU A 159 39.72 -12.92 13.62
C LEU A 159 40.71 -14.01 13.24
N PRO A 160 41.58 -14.41 14.20
CA PRO A 160 42.40 -15.63 14.08
C PRO A 160 41.51 -16.86 13.83
N TRP A 161 42.06 -17.87 13.11
CA TRP A 161 41.28 -19.05 12.73
C TRP A 161 40.60 -19.76 13.90
N HIS A 162 41.33 -19.92 15.05
CA HIS A 162 40.79 -20.53 16.27
C HIS A 162 39.65 -19.72 16.91
N ALA A 163 39.67 -18.39 16.82
CA ALA A 163 38.60 -17.54 17.35
C ALA A 163 37.31 -17.62 16.48
N ARG A 164 37.44 -17.90 15.19
CA ARG A 164 36.27 -18.07 14.31
C ARG A 164 35.43 -19.30 14.67
N TRP A 165 36.03 -20.33 15.28
CA TRP A 165 35.32 -21.54 15.71
C TRP A 165 34.29 -21.25 16.80
N TRP A 166 34.54 -20.26 17.62
CA TRP A 166 33.67 -19.86 18.73
C TRP A 166 32.77 -18.66 18.37
N THR A 167 33.03 -18.02 17.26
CA THR A 167 32.25 -16.83 16.80
C THR A 167 31.24 -17.25 15.73
N ARG A 168 29.95 -16.90 15.93
CA ARG A 168 28.93 -17.20 14.97
C ARG A 168 29.18 -16.48 13.65
N ASP A 169 29.01 -17.19 12.52
CA ASP A 169 29.10 -16.58 11.20
C ASP A 169 28.07 -15.43 11.08
N PRO A 170 28.49 -14.21 10.71
CA PRO A 170 27.61 -13.05 10.58
C PRO A 170 26.44 -13.26 9.64
N ARG A 171 26.55 -14.16 8.64
CA ARG A 171 25.45 -14.52 7.74
C ARG A 171 24.36 -15.28 8.47
N VAL A 172 24.74 -16.18 9.36
CA VAL A 172 23.79 -16.93 10.20
C VAL A 172 23.09 -15.98 11.17
N VAL A 173 23.86 -15.05 11.79
CA VAL A 173 23.29 -14.01 12.66
C VAL A 173 22.32 -13.12 11.89
N ALA A 174 22.67 -12.66 10.68
CA ALA A 174 21.80 -11.85 9.85
C ALA A 174 20.48 -12.56 9.51
N LYS A 175 20.55 -13.86 9.21
CA LYS A 175 19.35 -14.66 8.96
C LYS A 175 18.49 -14.74 10.22
N ALA A 176 19.07 -15.03 11.38
CA ALA A 176 18.35 -15.09 12.65
C ALA A 176 17.67 -13.75 12.99
N CYS A 177 18.38 -12.62 12.80
CA CYS A 177 17.82 -11.29 13.00
C CYS A 177 16.60 -11.03 12.07
N LYS A 178 16.68 -11.42 10.80
CA LYS A 178 15.54 -11.29 9.88
C LYS A 178 14.37 -12.17 10.28
N ASP A 179 14.63 -13.42 10.63
CA ASP A 179 13.58 -14.36 11.04
C ASP A 179 12.87 -13.86 12.31
N GLU A 180 13.63 -13.35 13.30
CA GLU A 180 13.07 -12.75 14.52
C GLU A 180 12.27 -11.47 14.22
N ALA A 181 12.80 -10.58 13.37
CA ALA A 181 12.09 -9.36 12.96
C ALA A 181 10.75 -9.65 12.31
N VAL A 182 10.71 -10.67 11.43
CA VAL A 182 9.47 -11.11 10.77
C VAL A 182 8.52 -11.75 11.78
N ALA A 183 8.99 -12.58 12.68
CA ALA A 183 8.14 -13.22 13.68
C ALA A 183 7.46 -12.17 14.59
N LEU A 184 8.22 -11.21 15.10
CA LEU A 184 7.68 -10.10 15.90
C LEU A 184 6.67 -9.25 15.11
N TRP A 185 6.96 -9.00 13.84
CA TRP A 185 6.05 -8.24 12.96
C TRP A 185 4.73 -8.96 12.73
N VAL A 186 4.78 -10.25 12.40
CA VAL A 186 3.59 -11.08 12.18
C VAL A 186 2.74 -11.16 13.44
N GLU A 187 3.39 -11.35 14.60
CA GLU A 187 2.69 -11.39 15.90
C GLU A 187 1.89 -10.12 16.17
N GLN A 188 2.41 -8.93 15.83
CA GLN A 188 1.70 -7.66 16.05
C GLN A 188 0.58 -7.40 15.05
N MET A 189 0.68 -7.98 13.85
CA MET A 189 -0.26 -7.75 12.73
C MET A 189 -1.35 -8.80 12.64
N ASP A 190 -1.38 -9.79 13.53
CA ASP A 190 -2.38 -10.88 13.53
C ASP A 190 -3.80 -10.33 13.77
N ASP A 191 -4.79 -11.05 13.26
CA ASP A 191 -6.20 -10.63 13.23
C ASP A 191 -6.79 -10.32 14.62
N ASN A 192 -6.23 -10.88 15.68
CA ASN A 192 -6.68 -10.67 17.07
C ASN A 192 -5.79 -9.74 17.91
N ARG A 193 -4.85 -9.03 17.28
CA ARG A 193 -3.90 -8.16 17.98
C ARG A 193 -4.25 -6.69 17.86
N GLU A 194 -3.62 -5.88 18.70
CA GLU A 194 -3.91 -4.44 18.84
C GLU A 194 -3.76 -3.63 17.56
N TRP A 195 -2.91 -4.07 16.63
CA TRP A 195 -2.63 -3.35 15.38
C TRP A 195 -3.52 -3.77 14.21
N ASN A 196 -4.48 -4.66 14.43
CA ASN A 196 -5.53 -4.94 13.45
C ASN A 196 -6.68 -3.92 13.54
N TYR A 197 -6.60 -2.88 12.73
CA TYR A 197 -7.57 -1.78 12.76
C TYR A 197 -8.87 -2.06 12.03
N ARG A 198 -9.02 -3.17 11.32
CA ARG A 198 -10.27 -3.49 10.59
C ARG A 198 -11.45 -3.55 11.54
N ALA A 199 -11.33 -4.31 12.62
CA ALA A 199 -12.39 -4.45 13.61
C ALA A 199 -12.64 -3.14 14.37
N LYS A 200 -11.58 -2.46 14.80
CA LYS A 200 -11.67 -1.19 15.55
C LYS A 200 -12.35 -0.08 14.73
N VAL A 201 -11.96 0.09 13.47
CA VAL A 201 -12.57 1.12 12.60
C VAL A 201 -13.99 0.74 12.19
N ALA A 202 -14.28 -0.54 11.97
CA ALA A 202 -15.65 -1.00 11.72
C ALA A 202 -16.58 -0.70 12.90
N GLN A 203 -16.11 -0.86 14.13
CA GLN A 203 -16.86 -0.52 15.35
C GLN A 203 -17.10 0.99 15.49
N LEU A 204 -16.13 1.84 15.12
CA LEU A 204 -16.26 3.29 15.23
C LEU A 204 -17.36 3.87 14.36
N GLN A 205 -17.65 3.27 13.22
CA GLN A 205 -18.56 3.83 12.21
C GLN A 205 -19.70 2.87 11.81
N ASP A 206 -19.79 1.71 12.44
CA ASP A 206 -20.80 0.64 12.15
C ASP A 206 -20.97 0.36 10.64
N SER A 207 -19.87 0.46 9.88
CA SER A 207 -19.88 0.32 8.43
C SER A 207 -18.56 -0.20 7.89
N SER A 208 -18.65 -1.07 6.89
CA SER A 208 -17.49 -1.48 6.10
C SER A 208 -17.07 -0.46 5.04
N TRP A 209 -17.84 0.61 4.87
CA TRP A 209 -17.62 1.64 3.86
C TRP A 209 -17.78 3.04 4.45
N HIS A 210 -16.84 3.91 4.21
CA HIS A 210 -16.78 5.26 4.75
C HIS A 210 -16.85 6.30 3.66
N LYS A 211 -17.78 7.25 3.80
CA LYS A 211 -18.07 8.28 2.81
C LYS A 211 -17.05 9.43 2.86
N GLN A 212 -16.65 9.90 1.68
CA GLN A 212 -16.00 11.19 1.48
C GLN A 212 -16.42 11.78 0.13
N GLY A 213 -17.09 12.90 0.16
CA GLY A 213 -17.66 13.51 -1.03
C GLY A 213 -18.61 12.53 -1.74
N ARG A 214 -18.37 12.26 -3.00
CA ARG A 214 -19.17 11.32 -3.82
C ARG A 214 -18.69 9.85 -3.75
N TYR A 215 -17.71 9.52 -2.91
CA TYR A 215 -17.12 8.19 -2.87
C TYR A 215 -17.25 7.53 -1.51
N LEU A 216 -17.24 6.20 -1.55
CA LEU A 216 -17.12 5.31 -0.40
C LEU A 216 -15.77 4.61 -0.43
N TYR A 217 -15.09 4.53 0.69
CA TYR A 217 -13.80 3.88 0.88
C TYR A 217 -13.95 2.67 1.82
N HIS A 218 -13.39 1.55 1.41
CA HIS A 218 -13.52 0.29 2.16
C HIS A 218 -12.67 0.30 3.45
N VAL A 219 -13.21 -0.26 4.53
CA VAL A 219 -12.56 -0.31 5.86
C VAL A 219 -11.17 -0.93 5.85
N GLY A 220 -10.91 -1.90 4.97
CA GLY A 220 -9.61 -2.59 4.85
C GLY A 220 -8.44 -1.67 4.51
N LEU A 221 -8.69 -0.50 3.92
CA LEU A 221 -7.65 0.45 3.51
C LEU A 221 -6.88 1.01 4.71
N TRP A 222 -7.55 1.21 5.83
CA TRP A 222 -6.96 1.82 7.02
C TRP A 222 -5.87 0.96 7.62
N ALA A 223 -6.11 -0.33 7.70
CA ALA A 223 -5.12 -1.29 8.16
C ALA A 223 -3.89 -1.34 7.23
N GLY A 224 -4.08 -1.25 5.90
CA GLY A 224 -2.99 -1.18 4.93
C GLY A 224 -2.11 0.06 5.07
N ILE A 225 -2.72 1.23 5.31
CA ILE A 225 -1.98 2.48 5.54
C ILE A 225 -1.13 2.38 6.82
N HIS A 226 -1.73 1.91 7.89
CA HIS A 226 -1.03 1.71 9.18
C HIS A 226 0.13 0.71 9.03
N TYR A 227 -0.12 -0.43 8.39
CA TYR A 227 0.90 -1.44 8.09
C TYR A 227 2.08 -0.86 7.30
N GLY A 228 1.81 -0.10 6.24
CA GLY A 228 2.84 0.52 5.43
C GLY A 228 3.69 1.53 6.21
N TYR A 229 3.06 2.36 7.02
CA TYR A 229 3.76 3.35 7.84
C TYR A 229 4.65 2.71 8.91
N LEU A 230 4.08 1.82 9.73
CA LEU A 230 4.85 1.16 10.79
C LEU A 230 5.91 0.20 10.26
N GLY A 231 5.66 -0.44 9.11
CA GLY A 231 6.64 -1.28 8.47
C GLY A 231 7.89 -0.50 8.06
N MET A 232 7.73 0.72 7.56
CA MET A 232 8.85 1.62 7.29
C MET A 232 9.57 2.03 8.58
N ALA A 233 8.84 2.36 9.63
CA ALA A 233 9.41 2.69 10.95
C ALA A 233 10.19 1.53 11.54
N ALA A 234 9.72 0.31 11.34
CA ALA A 234 10.39 -0.94 11.70
C ALA A 234 11.59 -1.30 10.80
N GLY A 235 11.93 -0.48 9.80
CA GLY A 235 13.08 -0.66 8.93
C GLY A 235 12.90 -1.68 7.81
N PHE A 236 11.68 -2.08 7.49
CA PHE A 236 11.42 -2.90 6.30
C PHE A 236 11.54 -2.06 5.02
N ARG A 237 11.98 -2.69 3.94
CA ARG A 237 12.01 -2.05 2.62
C ARG A 237 10.60 -1.96 2.03
N PRO A 238 10.26 -0.88 1.29
CA PRO A 238 8.93 -0.73 0.68
C PRO A 238 8.46 -1.94 -0.12
N GLY A 239 9.36 -2.53 -0.95
CA GLY A 239 9.04 -3.72 -1.75
C GLY A 239 8.66 -4.93 -0.89
N VAL A 240 9.32 -5.12 0.26
CA VAL A 240 8.99 -6.20 1.19
C VAL A 240 7.59 -6.02 1.78
N LEU A 241 7.20 -4.79 2.08
CA LEU A 241 5.87 -4.48 2.62
C LEU A 241 4.76 -4.70 1.60
N VAL A 242 5.01 -4.34 0.34
CA VAL A 242 4.00 -4.40 -0.74
C VAL A 242 3.90 -5.81 -1.36
N ASP A 243 5.03 -6.47 -1.60
CA ASP A 243 5.08 -7.79 -2.25
C ASP A 243 4.90 -8.95 -1.25
N GLY A 244 4.92 -8.63 0.05
CA GLY A 244 4.91 -9.59 1.15
C GLY A 244 6.31 -9.96 1.62
N ILE A 245 6.40 -10.38 2.87
CA ILE A 245 7.63 -10.86 3.45
C ILE A 245 8.02 -12.17 2.77
N ASP A 246 9.25 -12.20 2.29
CA ASP A 246 9.82 -13.06 1.28
C ASP A 246 9.68 -14.59 1.55
N LYS A 247 10.00 -15.40 0.53
CA LYS A 247 9.88 -16.86 0.37
C LYS A 247 10.42 -17.73 1.52
N HIS A 248 11.06 -17.11 2.51
CA HIS A 248 11.63 -17.79 3.69
C HIS A 248 10.73 -17.80 4.92
N THR A 249 9.55 -17.18 4.88
CA THR A 249 8.57 -17.24 5.97
C THR A 249 7.87 -18.60 6.01
N SER A 250 7.62 -19.11 7.21
CA SER A 250 6.86 -20.33 7.41
C SER A 250 5.47 -20.24 6.76
N LEU A 251 4.87 -21.39 6.43
CA LEU A 251 3.53 -21.46 5.81
C LEU A 251 2.47 -20.75 6.67
N GLU A 252 2.64 -20.74 7.97
CA GLU A 252 1.73 -20.13 8.93
C GLU A 252 1.85 -18.59 8.94
N GLN A 253 3.07 -18.06 8.91
CA GLN A 253 3.35 -16.64 8.76
C GLN A 253 2.86 -16.09 7.41
N ARG A 254 2.87 -16.92 6.35
CA ARG A 254 2.30 -16.57 5.05
C ARG A 254 0.79 -16.45 5.06
N ARG A 255 0.06 -17.14 5.96
CA ARG A 255 -1.40 -17.04 6.09
C ARG A 255 -1.80 -15.67 6.62
N THR A 256 -1.14 -15.18 7.64
CA THR A 256 -1.40 -13.87 8.25
C THR A 256 -1.13 -12.72 7.26
N LEU A 257 -0.09 -12.82 6.42
CA LEU A 257 0.26 -11.81 5.42
C LEU A 257 -0.51 -11.93 4.09
N ARG A 258 -1.36 -12.96 3.95
CA ARG A 258 -2.14 -13.20 2.71
C ARG A 258 -3.23 -12.17 2.41
N HIS A 259 -3.57 -11.30 3.33
CA HIS A 259 -4.69 -10.37 3.21
C HIS A 259 -4.45 -9.19 2.26
N TRP A 260 -3.18 -8.88 1.94
CA TRP A 260 -2.77 -7.71 1.15
C TRP A 260 -2.56 -8.04 -0.33
N ARG A 261 -3.61 -8.52 -1.03
CA ARG A 261 -3.46 -9.02 -2.40
C ARG A 261 -4.10 -8.15 -3.47
N THR A 262 -5.02 -7.28 -3.09
CA THR A 262 -5.73 -6.44 -4.06
C THR A 262 -4.91 -5.22 -4.45
N PRO A 263 -5.16 -4.62 -5.62
CA PRO A 263 -4.57 -3.32 -5.97
C PRO A 263 -4.84 -2.24 -4.91
N ALA A 264 -6.01 -2.27 -4.29
CA ALA A 264 -6.39 -1.34 -3.22
C ALA A 264 -5.52 -1.52 -1.96
N ASP A 265 -5.24 -2.76 -1.57
CA ASP A 265 -4.36 -3.04 -0.43
C ASP A 265 -2.95 -2.51 -0.69
N ARG A 266 -2.41 -2.77 -1.88
CA ARG A 266 -1.09 -2.28 -2.28
C ARG A 266 -1.02 -0.75 -2.31
N LEU A 267 -2.06 -0.09 -2.80
CA LEU A 267 -2.17 1.36 -2.76
C LEU A 267 -2.19 1.88 -1.32
N ALA A 268 -2.97 1.26 -0.44
CA ALA A 268 -3.05 1.62 0.97
C ALA A 268 -1.69 1.49 1.67
N ILE A 269 -0.96 0.40 1.45
CA ILE A 269 0.40 0.21 1.97
C ILE A 269 1.33 1.31 1.45
N ASN A 270 1.29 1.62 0.15
CA ASN A 270 2.11 2.67 -0.44
C ASN A 270 1.78 4.06 0.12
N ILE A 271 0.52 4.36 0.40
CA ILE A 271 0.13 5.59 1.10
C ILE A 271 0.80 5.65 2.48
N GLY A 272 0.83 4.56 3.22
CA GLY A 272 1.53 4.46 4.50
C GLY A 272 3.04 4.68 4.36
N VAL A 273 3.66 4.08 3.36
CA VAL A 273 5.10 4.26 3.02
C VAL A 273 5.41 5.73 2.70
N GLU A 274 4.60 6.36 1.86
CA GLU A 274 4.79 7.78 1.50
C GLU A 274 4.55 8.71 2.68
N LEU A 275 3.59 8.38 3.53
CA LEU A 275 3.32 9.12 4.76
C LEU A 275 4.53 9.07 5.71
N TYR A 276 5.14 7.89 5.90
CA TYR A 276 6.36 7.73 6.71
C TYR A 276 7.52 8.56 6.16
N LYS A 277 7.74 8.56 4.85
CA LYS A 277 8.80 9.37 4.23
C LYS A 277 8.65 10.87 4.50
N ARG A 278 7.41 11.35 4.62
CA ARG A 278 7.11 12.75 4.91
C ARG A 278 7.15 13.08 6.41
N TYR A 279 6.78 12.11 7.24
CA TYR A 279 6.62 12.28 8.69
C TYR A 279 7.22 11.08 9.45
N PRO A 280 8.56 10.87 9.42
CA PRO A 280 9.19 9.66 9.97
C PRO A 280 9.12 9.57 11.50
N GLU A 281 8.92 10.69 12.19
CA GLU A 281 8.97 10.76 13.67
C GLU A 281 7.59 10.62 14.35
N GLY A 282 6.54 10.31 13.60
CA GLY A 282 5.22 10.13 14.17
C GLY A 282 4.53 11.44 14.54
N VAL A 283 4.62 12.45 13.68
CA VAL A 283 3.88 13.73 13.82
C VAL A 283 2.86 13.82 12.67
N VAL A 284 2.09 12.74 12.50
CA VAL A 284 1.03 12.67 11.49
C VAL A 284 -0.23 13.31 12.03
N THR A 285 -0.88 14.18 11.23
CA THR A 285 -2.22 14.70 11.54
C THR A 285 -3.28 14.04 10.67
N GLY A 286 -4.52 13.98 11.16
CA GLY A 286 -5.64 13.44 10.38
C GLY A 286 -5.83 14.19 9.05
N LYS A 287 -5.64 15.50 9.03
CA LYS A 287 -5.70 16.31 7.80
C LYS A 287 -4.59 15.96 6.81
N ALA A 288 -3.36 15.77 7.29
CA ALA A 288 -2.23 15.37 6.44
C ALA A 288 -2.49 13.98 5.82
N LEU A 289 -2.95 13.02 6.62
CA LEU A 289 -3.30 11.69 6.12
C LEU A 289 -4.46 11.76 5.12
N LEU A 290 -5.53 12.51 5.42
CA LEU A 290 -6.64 12.71 4.50
C LEU A 290 -6.19 13.30 3.16
N SER A 291 -5.31 14.29 3.19
CA SER A 291 -4.79 14.91 1.97
C SER A 291 -4.02 13.93 1.08
N VAL A 292 -3.23 13.03 1.67
CA VAL A 292 -2.50 11.99 0.92
C VAL A 292 -3.48 10.98 0.30
N ILE A 293 -4.52 10.58 1.04
CA ILE A 293 -5.56 9.68 0.54
C ILE A 293 -6.30 10.30 -0.65
N LEU A 294 -6.71 11.55 -0.53
CA LEU A 294 -7.47 12.24 -1.59
C LEU A 294 -6.62 12.60 -2.81
N ALA A 295 -5.30 12.74 -2.63
CA ALA A 295 -4.35 12.97 -3.72
C ALA A 295 -3.99 11.69 -4.50
N ALA A 296 -4.30 10.51 -3.96
CA ALA A 296 -4.03 9.26 -4.65
C ALA A 296 -4.88 9.14 -5.91
N ASP A 297 -4.28 8.58 -6.98
CA ASP A 297 -4.98 8.41 -8.25
C ASP A 297 -6.29 7.65 -8.07
N PRO A 298 -7.41 8.25 -8.48
CA PRO A 298 -8.73 7.65 -8.39
C PRO A 298 -8.86 6.25 -8.97
N GLN A 299 -8.12 5.94 -10.01
CA GLN A 299 -8.19 4.64 -10.69
C GLN A 299 -7.41 3.54 -9.95
N SER A 300 -6.43 3.93 -9.15
CA SER A 300 -5.60 2.98 -8.38
C SER A 300 -6.34 2.32 -7.22
N TRP A 301 -7.50 2.84 -6.81
CA TRP A 301 -8.27 2.28 -5.70
C TRP A 301 -8.95 0.95 -6.02
N GLY A 302 -9.21 0.64 -7.31
CA GLY A 302 -9.92 -0.56 -7.70
C GLY A 302 -11.21 -0.79 -6.89
N ALA A 303 -11.39 -2.00 -6.35
CA ALA A 303 -12.55 -2.33 -5.50
C ALA A 303 -12.53 -1.67 -4.11
N GLY A 304 -11.44 -1.02 -3.71
CA GLY A 304 -11.32 -0.31 -2.42
C GLY A 304 -12.08 1.01 -2.38
N ARG A 305 -12.52 1.54 -3.53
CA ARG A 305 -13.33 2.75 -3.65
C ARG A 305 -14.49 2.53 -4.62
N ARG A 306 -15.66 3.05 -4.28
CA ARG A 306 -16.83 3.03 -5.15
C ARG A 306 -17.60 4.32 -5.05
N GLU A 307 -18.44 4.63 -6.03
CA GLU A 307 -19.32 5.77 -5.96
C GLU A 307 -20.41 5.56 -4.90
N HIS A 308 -20.66 6.60 -4.13
CA HIS A 308 -21.80 6.65 -3.23
C HIS A 308 -23.07 6.96 -4.04
N ARG A 309 -23.91 5.97 -4.24
CA ARG A 309 -25.22 6.14 -4.83
C ARG A 309 -26.23 6.42 -3.74
N CYS A 310 -26.57 7.68 -3.56
CA CYS A 310 -27.66 8.08 -2.68
C CYS A 310 -28.98 7.68 -3.35
N GLY A 311 -29.61 6.63 -2.84
CA GLY A 311 -30.92 6.22 -3.34
C GLY A 311 -31.96 7.32 -3.06
N SER A 312 -32.54 7.89 -4.09
CA SER A 312 -33.61 8.89 -4.00
C SER A 312 -34.95 8.34 -3.49
N ARG A 313 -34.96 7.16 -2.87
CA ARG A 313 -36.16 6.54 -2.22
C ARG A 313 -35.77 5.56 -1.14
N LEU A 314 -35.35 6.04 0.02
CA LEU A 314 -35.69 5.36 1.26
C LEU A 314 -36.82 6.16 1.88
N ARG A 315 -38.07 5.72 1.71
CA ARG A 315 -39.18 6.06 2.61
C ARG A 315 -38.67 5.82 4.03
N GLN A 316 -38.65 6.87 4.83
CA GLN A 316 -38.42 6.75 6.26
C GLN A 316 -39.44 5.74 6.81
N PRO A 317 -39.01 4.65 7.44
CA PRO A 317 -39.87 4.00 8.43
C PRO A 317 -39.97 5.00 9.59
N GLY A 318 -41.19 5.23 10.07
CA GLY A 318 -41.53 6.24 11.04
C GLY A 318 -40.57 6.28 12.24
N ALA A 319 -40.16 7.48 12.59
CA ALA A 319 -39.39 7.78 13.77
C ALA A 319 -40.19 7.38 15.03
N SER A 320 -39.91 6.21 15.57
CA SER A 320 -40.19 5.91 16.96
C SER A 320 -39.10 6.54 17.82
N VAL A 321 -39.47 7.65 18.43
CA VAL A 321 -38.71 8.27 19.51
C VAL A 321 -38.73 7.30 20.70
N HIS A 322 -37.68 6.50 20.84
CA HIS A 322 -37.40 5.81 22.10
C HIS A 322 -36.29 6.56 22.85
N ALA A 323 -36.71 7.03 24.02
CA ALA A 323 -35.98 7.77 25.00
C ALA A 323 -34.60 7.16 25.31
N LEU A 324 -33.63 8.03 25.41
CA LEU A 324 -32.33 7.81 26.04
C LEU A 324 -32.53 7.32 27.48
N ALA A 325 -32.30 6.05 27.73
CA ALA A 325 -32.12 5.51 29.07
C ALA A 325 -30.65 5.74 29.47
N SER A 326 -30.50 6.58 30.51
CA SER A 326 -29.25 6.87 31.19
C SER A 326 -28.62 5.63 31.78
N TYR A 327 -27.35 5.34 31.40
CA TYR A 327 -26.52 4.34 32.06
C TYR A 327 -26.01 4.91 33.41
N PRO A 328 -26.18 4.19 34.53
CA PRO A 328 -25.58 4.58 35.80
C PRO A 328 -24.07 4.26 35.82
N GLN A 329 -23.30 5.24 36.16
CA GLN A 329 -21.88 5.07 36.50
C GLN A 329 -21.74 4.23 37.77
N ARG A 330 -21.04 3.08 37.66
CA ARG A 330 -20.57 2.35 38.84
C ARG A 330 -19.24 2.94 39.29
N VAL A 331 -19.27 3.57 40.45
CA VAL A 331 -18.09 3.95 41.21
C VAL A 331 -17.57 2.67 41.90
N PRO A 332 -16.29 2.35 41.84
CA PRO A 332 -15.75 1.30 42.70
C PRO A 332 -15.49 1.87 44.09
N THR A 333 -16.18 1.31 45.06
CA THR A 333 -15.83 1.44 46.49
C THR A 333 -14.71 0.48 46.83
N MET A 334 -13.79 0.91 47.67
CA MET A 334 -12.60 0.33 48.24
C MET A 334 -12.58 -1.20 48.44
#